data_d56f1b9b5c025950822d1633dc2d3b30
#
_entry.id   d56f1b9b5c025950822d1633dc2d3b30
#
_cell.length_a   1.000
_cell.length_b   1.000
_cell.length_c   1.000
_cell.angle_alpha   90.00
_cell.angle_beta   90.00
_cell.angle_gamma   90.00
#
_symmetry.space_group_name_H-M   'P 1'
#
loop_
_entity.id
_entity.type
_entity.pdbx_description
1 polymer ?
#
loop_
_entity_poly.entity_id
_entity_poly.type
_entity_poly.pdbx_seq_one_letter_code
_entity_poly.pdbx_strand_id
1 'polypeptide(L)'
;RDDVESRGLGDVYKRQYLLSAIQGVATLMSSITGYDYRLCAVIVWLAFTAFTIYSGSPGVLLTDTIMFLVFLAAALVAVPFLIRAGGGWFAGIEALANSDTMPGILSWAGNPDYLYPDGVSNTVWAVTYGIVWALVVAISPWQTSRYLMAKDEHVVLRSSVWSSMGVMVVTIALYFSAAFVRNINGSLPGSEAMIWAATHVLPPVIGMLLLIGISAAGISSASTFLSLIGFSVVNDILPEAESDRKSSPAP
;
A
#
# COMPACT_ATOMS: atom_id res chain seq x y z
N ARG A 1 28.76 -16.76 9.35
CA ARG A 1 27.82 -16.64 10.49
C ARG A 1 26.97 -15.37 10.35
N ASP A 2 27.56 -14.24 9.96
CA ASP A 2 26.87 -12.96 9.78
C ASP A 2 25.86 -12.97 8.62
N ASP A 3 26.10 -13.77 7.58
CA ASP A 3 25.21 -13.91 6.42
C ASP A 3 23.87 -14.59 6.77
N VAL A 4 23.84 -15.48 7.75
CA VAL A 4 22.62 -16.21 8.15
C VAL A 4 21.71 -15.33 8.99
N GLU A 5 22.27 -14.49 9.86
CA GLU A 5 21.50 -13.56 10.68
C GLU A 5 20.88 -12.43 9.84
N SER A 6 21.62 -11.89 8.88
CA SER A 6 21.11 -10.86 7.97
C SER A 6 19.98 -11.38 7.04
N ARG A 7 20.08 -12.63 6.59
CA ARG A 7 19.03 -13.31 5.81
C ARG A 7 17.76 -13.53 6.63
N GLY A 8 17.90 -13.95 7.89
CA GLY A 8 16.77 -14.16 8.80
C GLY A 8 15.97 -12.89 9.08
N LEU A 9 16.64 -11.73 9.28
CA LEU A 9 15.97 -10.44 9.49
C LEU A 9 15.18 -9.99 8.25
N GLY A 10 15.75 -10.20 7.05
CA GLY A 10 15.06 -9.89 5.81
C GLY A 10 13.76 -10.70 5.62
N ASP A 11 13.76 -11.96 6.01
CA ASP A 11 12.58 -12.83 5.91
C ASP A 11 11.49 -12.47 6.93
N VAL A 12 11.86 -12.08 8.15
CA VAL A 12 10.91 -11.58 9.14
C VAL A 12 10.17 -10.34 8.63
N TYR A 13 10.90 -9.39 8.05
CA TYR A 13 10.32 -8.18 7.48
C TYR A 13 9.35 -8.46 6.32
N LYS A 14 9.73 -9.34 5.39
CA LYS A 14 8.88 -9.76 4.28
C LYS A 14 7.56 -10.38 4.76
N ARG A 15 7.63 -11.23 5.80
CA ARG A 15 6.45 -11.86 6.40
C ARG A 15 5.54 -10.84 7.08
N GLN A 16 6.09 -9.88 7.81
CA GLN A 16 5.30 -8.83 8.46
C GLN A 16 4.55 -7.98 7.44
N TYR A 17 5.20 -7.61 6.34
CA TYR A 17 4.56 -6.81 5.30
C TYR A 17 3.47 -7.58 4.56
N LEU A 18 3.72 -8.86 4.23
CA LEU A 18 2.72 -9.75 3.66
C LEU A 18 1.50 -9.88 4.58
N LEU A 19 1.73 -10.06 5.88
CA LEU A 19 0.66 -10.16 6.85
C LEU A 19 -0.18 -8.89 6.90
N SER A 20 0.45 -7.72 6.89
CA SER A 20 -0.24 -6.42 6.86
C SER A 20 -1.11 -6.25 5.61
N ALA A 21 -0.62 -6.68 4.44
CA ALA A 21 -1.39 -6.65 3.20
C ALA A 21 -2.62 -7.58 3.26
N ILE A 22 -2.46 -8.79 3.78
CA ILE A 22 -3.56 -9.75 3.99
C ILE A 22 -4.58 -9.18 4.98
N GLN A 23 -4.13 -8.60 6.09
CA GLN A 23 -5.00 -7.99 7.08
C GLN A 23 -5.82 -6.85 6.50
N GLY A 24 -5.21 -5.96 5.72
CA GLY A 24 -5.91 -4.85 5.08
C GLY A 24 -7.04 -5.31 4.15
N VAL A 25 -6.76 -6.28 3.27
CA VAL A 25 -7.79 -6.81 2.35
C VAL A 25 -8.82 -7.67 3.07
N ALA A 26 -8.43 -8.41 4.11
CA ALA A 26 -9.38 -9.17 4.93
C ALA A 26 -10.34 -8.26 5.71
N THR A 27 -9.86 -7.13 6.25
CA THR A 27 -10.71 -6.12 6.89
C THR A 27 -11.71 -5.54 5.89
N LEU A 28 -11.23 -5.19 4.69
CA LEU A 28 -12.10 -4.70 3.61
C LEU A 28 -13.18 -5.75 3.25
N MET A 29 -12.77 -6.99 3.05
CA MET A 29 -13.71 -8.07 2.71
C MET A 29 -14.73 -8.32 3.82
N SER A 30 -14.28 -8.35 5.09
CA SER A 30 -15.16 -8.50 6.25
C SER A 30 -16.16 -7.33 6.36
N SER A 31 -15.70 -6.10 6.17
CA SER A 31 -16.56 -4.91 6.21
C SER A 31 -17.64 -4.88 5.13
N ILE A 32 -17.35 -5.41 3.93
CA ILE A 32 -18.30 -5.42 2.81
C ILE A 32 -19.27 -6.60 2.91
N THR A 33 -18.75 -7.79 3.29
CA THR A 33 -19.54 -9.02 3.25
C THR A 33 -20.25 -9.33 4.57
N GLY A 34 -19.79 -8.75 5.68
CA GLY A 34 -20.26 -9.06 7.02
C GLY A 34 -19.77 -10.42 7.56
N TYR A 35 -18.91 -11.13 6.83
CA TYR A 35 -18.34 -12.38 7.30
C TYR A 35 -17.28 -12.17 8.39
N ASP A 36 -17.05 -13.22 9.19
CA ASP A 36 -16.00 -13.21 10.21
C ASP A 36 -14.63 -12.90 9.60
N TYR A 37 -13.89 -12.01 10.26
CA TYR A 37 -12.56 -11.54 9.82
C TYR A 37 -11.58 -12.71 9.58
N ARG A 38 -11.60 -13.74 10.43
CA ARG A 38 -10.67 -14.88 10.30
C ARG A 38 -10.94 -15.68 9.04
N LEU A 39 -12.23 -15.87 8.73
CA LEU A 39 -12.63 -16.53 7.49
C LEU A 39 -12.19 -15.73 6.28
N CYS A 40 -12.42 -14.41 6.29
CA CYS A 40 -11.97 -13.51 5.23
C CYS A 40 -10.44 -13.54 5.06
N ALA A 41 -9.68 -13.56 6.16
CA ALA A 41 -8.22 -13.61 6.11
C ALA A 41 -7.70 -14.91 5.47
N VAL A 42 -8.33 -16.06 5.77
CA VAL A 42 -7.98 -17.34 5.14
C VAL A 42 -8.29 -17.34 3.64
N ILE A 43 -9.48 -16.86 3.27
CA ILE A 43 -9.89 -16.77 1.85
C ILE A 43 -8.92 -15.87 1.07
N VAL A 44 -8.61 -14.70 1.61
CA VAL A 44 -7.69 -13.72 1.00
C VAL A 44 -6.29 -14.32 0.86
N TRP A 45 -5.78 -14.98 1.90
CA TRP A 45 -4.49 -15.66 1.85
C TRP A 45 -4.44 -16.74 0.78
N LEU A 46 -5.45 -17.60 0.68
CA LEU A 46 -5.53 -18.64 -0.35
C LEU A 46 -5.60 -18.04 -1.76
N ALA A 47 -6.41 -16.99 -1.94
CA ALA A 47 -6.54 -16.29 -3.22
C ALA A 47 -5.22 -15.67 -3.66
N PHE A 48 -4.49 -15.00 -2.76
CA PHE A 48 -3.19 -14.40 -3.06
C PHE A 48 -2.15 -15.45 -3.42
N THR A 49 -2.14 -16.55 -2.68
CA THR A 49 -1.22 -17.67 -2.93
C THR A 49 -1.49 -18.30 -4.29
N ALA A 50 -2.74 -18.61 -4.60
CA ALA A 50 -3.13 -19.16 -5.89
C ALA A 50 -2.75 -18.20 -7.04
N PHE A 51 -3.09 -16.91 -6.91
CA PHE A 51 -2.73 -15.91 -7.90
C PHE A 51 -1.22 -15.85 -8.15
N THR A 52 -0.40 -15.84 -7.10
CA THR A 52 1.05 -15.74 -7.20
C THR A 52 1.65 -16.98 -7.88
N ILE A 53 1.15 -18.17 -7.56
CA ILE A 53 1.62 -19.42 -8.18
C ILE A 53 1.32 -19.42 -9.68
N TYR A 54 0.13 -19.00 -10.09
CA TYR A 54 -0.27 -19.02 -11.49
C TYR A 54 0.38 -17.92 -12.34
N SER A 55 0.57 -16.71 -11.79
CA SER A 55 1.03 -15.56 -12.58
C SER A 55 2.55 -15.54 -12.81
N GLY A 56 3.34 -16.09 -11.90
CA GLY A 56 4.81 -15.95 -11.93
C GLY A 56 5.28 -14.49 -11.90
N SER A 57 6.59 -14.26 -11.88
CA SER A 57 7.14 -12.89 -11.74
C SER A 57 6.77 -11.91 -12.88
N PRO A 58 6.82 -12.30 -14.17
CA PRO A 58 6.44 -11.39 -15.27
C PRO A 58 4.95 -11.07 -15.28
N GLY A 59 4.10 -12.06 -14.95
CA GLY A 59 2.66 -11.87 -14.86
C GLY A 59 2.28 -10.94 -13.71
N VAL A 60 2.93 -11.06 -12.56
CA VAL A 60 2.75 -10.15 -11.41
C VAL A 60 3.07 -8.70 -11.82
N LEU A 61 4.17 -8.45 -12.53
CA LEU A 61 4.55 -7.10 -12.93
C LEU A 61 3.53 -6.44 -13.87
N LEU A 62 3.00 -7.19 -14.83
CA LEU A 62 1.97 -6.69 -15.76
C LEU A 62 0.66 -6.39 -15.02
N THR A 63 0.20 -7.31 -14.18
CA THR A 63 -1.03 -7.14 -13.41
C THR A 63 -0.91 -6.01 -12.40
N ASP A 64 0.24 -5.84 -11.73
CA ASP A 64 0.53 -4.72 -10.83
C ASP A 64 0.35 -3.38 -11.53
N THR A 65 0.82 -3.26 -12.77
CA THR A 65 0.68 -2.02 -13.56
C THR A 65 -0.79 -1.72 -13.85
N ILE A 66 -1.55 -2.72 -14.28
CA ILE A 66 -3.00 -2.56 -14.57
C ILE A 66 -3.75 -2.21 -13.28
N MET A 67 -3.48 -2.92 -12.19
CA MET A 67 -4.09 -2.67 -10.87
C MET A 67 -3.79 -1.26 -10.36
N PHE A 68 -2.56 -0.79 -10.53
CA PHE A 68 -2.20 0.57 -10.18
C PHE A 68 -2.97 1.62 -11.00
N LEU A 69 -3.11 1.43 -12.31
CA LEU A 69 -3.87 2.35 -13.16
C LEU A 69 -5.36 2.40 -12.80
N VAL A 70 -5.97 1.24 -12.49
CA VAL A 70 -7.36 1.17 -12.02
C VAL A 70 -7.51 1.89 -10.69
N PHE A 71 -6.58 1.67 -9.76
CA PHE A 71 -6.59 2.32 -8.45
C PHE A 71 -6.40 3.85 -8.56
N LEU A 72 -5.46 4.29 -9.39
CA LEU A 72 -5.23 5.72 -9.66
C LEU A 72 -6.50 6.37 -10.22
N ALA A 73 -7.10 5.78 -11.24
CA ALA A 73 -8.32 6.30 -11.85
C ALA A 73 -9.48 6.37 -10.83
N ALA A 74 -9.70 5.29 -10.07
CA ALA A 74 -10.74 5.23 -9.06
C ALA A 74 -10.54 6.29 -7.96
N ALA A 75 -9.31 6.45 -7.48
CA ALA A 75 -8.96 7.46 -6.46
C ALA A 75 -9.24 8.88 -6.97
N LEU A 76 -8.76 9.21 -8.19
CA LEU A 76 -8.95 10.54 -8.77
C LEU A 76 -10.44 10.87 -9.03
N VAL A 77 -11.22 9.89 -9.48
CA VAL A 77 -12.66 10.07 -9.70
C VAL A 77 -13.40 10.24 -8.37
N ALA A 78 -12.98 9.57 -7.30
CA ALA A 78 -13.63 9.67 -5.99
C ALA A 78 -13.43 11.04 -5.32
N VAL A 79 -12.28 11.70 -5.53
CA VAL A 79 -11.91 12.98 -4.90
C VAL A 79 -13.00 14.05 -4.98
N PRO A 80 -13.53 14.43 -6.16
CA PRO A 80 -14.51 15.51 -6.24
C PRO A 80 -15.83 15.18 -5.53
N PHE A 81 -16.23 13.91 -5.50
CA PHE A 81 -17.43 13.47 -4.78
C PHE A 81 -17.24 13.59 -3.26
N LEU A 82 -16.09 13.18 -2.75
CA LEU A 82 -15.78 13.23 -1.32
C LEU A 82 -15.61 14.68 -0.83
N ILE A 83 -14.96 15.54 -1.59
CA ILE A 83 -14.85 16.96 -1.31
C ILE A 83 -16.25 17.60 -1.25
N ARG A 84 -17.09 17.32 -2.24
CA ARG A 84 -18.47 17.85 -2.28
C ARG A 84 -19.30 17.36 -1.11
N ALA A 85 -19.22 16.08 -0.76
CA ALA A 85 -19.95 15.49 0.35
C ALA A 85 -19.46 16.03 1.71
N GLY A 86 -18.16 16.34 1.84
CA GLY A 86 -17.57 16.94 3.04
C GLY A 86 -17.79 18.45 3.19
N GLY A 87 -18.73 19.04 2.43
CA GLY A 87 -19.10 20.46 2.51
C GLY A 87 -18.55 21.33 1.39
N GLY A 88 -17.84 20.75 0.42
CA GLY A 88 -17.14 21.46 -0.64
C GLY A 88 -15.75 21.94 -0.23
N TRP A 89 -15.02 22.51 -1.18
CA TRP A 89 -13.60 22.82 -0.96
C TRP A 89 -13.39 23.83 0.20
N PHE A 90 -13.94 25.02 0.09
CA PHE A 90 -13.67 26.08 1.08
C PHE A 90 -14.34 25.82 2.43
N ALA A 91 -15.65 25.53 2.43
CA ALA A 91 -16.38 25.27 3.67
C ALA A 91 -15.90 23.98 4.37
N GLY A 92 -15.50 22.95 3.59
CA GLY A 92 -14.94 21.73 4.15
C GLY A 92 -13.57 21.96 4.80
N ILE A 93 -12.70 22.79 4.21
CA ILE A 93 -11.43 23.17 4.82
C ILE A 93 -11.66 24.02 6.08
N GLU A 94 -12.60 24.96 6.05
CA GLU A 94 -12.97 25.76 7.21
C GLU A 94 -13.50 24.87 8.36
N ALA A 95 -14.36 23.90 8.04
CA ALA A 95 -14.85 22.94 9.02
C ALA A 95 -13.73 22.07 9.63
N LEU A 96 -12.76 21.64 8.81
CA LEU A 96 -11.59 20.92 9.31
C LEU A 96 -10.68 21.79 10.18
N ALA A 97 -10.50 23.07 9.81
CA ALA A 97 -9.67 24.01 10.57
C ALA A 97 -10.24 24.30 11.97
N ASN A 98 -11.57 24.31 12.08
CA ASN A 98 -12.32 24.60 13.32
C ASN A 98 -12.83 23.32 14.00
N SER A 99 -12.30 22.15 13.66
CA SER A 99 -12.78 20.88 14.20
C SER A 99 -12.39 20.71 15.68
N ASP A 100 -13.38 20.65 16.56
CA ASP A 100 -13.18 20.35 17.99
C ASP A 100 -12.74 18.91 18.25
N THR A 101 -13.09 17.99 17.36
CA THR A 101 -12.75 16.57 17.49
C THR A 101 -11.33 16.25 17.04
N MET A 102 -10.73 17.11 16.21
CA MET A 102 -9.38 16.98 15.71
C MET A 102 -8.69 18.34 15.58
N PRO A 103 -8.39 19.00 16.69
CA PRO A 103 -7.73 20.31 16.67
C PRO A 103 -6.37 20.18 15.95
N GLY A 104 -6.08 21.11 15.06
CA GLY A 104 -4.82 21.13 14.34
C GLY A 104 -4.67 20.14 13.19
N ILE A 105 -5.72 19.46 12.72
CA ILE A 105 -5.65 18.51 11.60
C ILE A 105 -5.07 19.12 10.31
N LEU A 106 -5.25 20.42 10.10
CA LEU A 106 -4.68 21.16 8.97
C LEU A 106 -3.38 21.90 9.32
N SER A 107 -2.93 21.83 10.56
CA SER A 107 -1.66 22.45 10.92
C SER A 107 -0.50 21.62 10.38
N TRP A 108 0.57 22.27 9.93
CA TRP A 108 1.77 21.59 9.47
C TRP A 108 2.50 20.79 10.58
N ALA A 109 2.27 21.17 11.82
CA ALA A 109 2.80 20.51 13.01
C ALA A 109 1.95 19.31 13.47
N GLY A 110 0.76 19.11 12.89
CA GLY A 110 -0.18 18.07 13.28
C GLY A 110 -0.94 18.39 14.58
N ASN A 111 -1.73 17.42 15.05
CA ASN A 111 -2.41 17.52 16.34
C ASN A 111 -1.42 17.21 17.47
N PRO A 112 -1.22 18.12 18.45
CA PRO A 112 -0.29 17.91 19.56
C PRO A 112 -0.65 16.70 20.45
N ASP A 113 -1.91 16.29 20.49
CA ASP A 113 -2.35 15.15 21.30
C ASP A 113 -2.14 13.79 20.61
N TYR A 114 -1.72 13.77 19.34
CA TYR A 114 -1.70 12.53 18.55
C TYR A 114 -0.41 11.73 18.72
N LEU A 115 0.77 12.34 18.60
CA LEU A 115 2.06 11.66 18.67
C LEU A 115 2.99 12.29 19.71
N TYR A 116 3.12 13.61 19.69
CA TYR A 116 3.99 14.36 20.58
C TYR A 116 3.30 15.65 21.03
N PRO A 117 3.58 16.09 22.28
CA PRO A 117 2.92 17.27 22.85
C PRO A 117 3.36 18.61 22.23
N ASP A 118 4.39 18.60 21.37
CA ASP A 118 4.91 19.82 20.74
C ASP A 118 5.04 19.69 19.22
N GLY A 119 4.80 20.80 18.52
CA GLY A 119 4.86 20.84 17.06
C GLY A 119 6.25 20.62 16.46
N VAL A 120 7.31 20.88 17.23
CA VAL A 120 8.70 20.70 16.79
C VAL A 120 9.01 19.21 16.70
N SER A 121 8.66 18.44 17.75
CA SER A 121 8.84 16.99 17.77
C SER A 121 8.03 16.30 16.68
N ASN A 122 6.80 16.71 16.42
CA ASN A 122 5.99 16.19 15.32
C ASN A 122 6.63 16.46 13.96
N THR A 123 7.18 17.65 13.76
CA THR A 123 7.86 18.01 12.51
C THR A 123 9.15 17.21 12.31
N VAL A 124 9.98 17.11 13.35
CA VAL A 124 11.21 16.31 13.30
C VAL A 124 10.89 14.85 13.01
N TRP A 125 9.85 14.32 13.65
CA TRP A 125 9.37 12.96 13.38
C TRP A 125 8.95 12.79 11.91
N ALA A 126 8.15 13.70 11.37
CA ALA A 126 7.65 13.62 9.98
C ALA A 126 8.80 13.66 8.97
N VAL A 127 9.78 14.57 9.16
CA VAL A 127 10.95 14.68 8.29
C VAL A 127 11.82 13.42 8.39
N THR A 128 12.11 12.97 9.60
CA THR A 128 12.92 11.77 9.85
C THR A 128 12.25 10.54 9.25
N TYR A 129 10.94 10.37 9.48
CA TYR A 129 10.16 9.29 8.90
C TYR A 129 10.18 9.31 7.37
N GLY A 130 10.02 10.49 6.78
CA GLY A 130 10.08 10.66 5.32
C GLY A 130 11.43 10.26 4.73
N ILE A 131 12.54 10.67 5.36
CA ILE A 131 13.89 10.31 4.93
C ILE A 131 14.13 8.80 5.08
N VAL A 132 13.81 8.24 6.25
CA VAL A 132 13.97 6.80 6.51
C VAL A 132 13.15 5.97 5.53
N TRP A 133 11.88 6.37 5.29
CA TRP A 133 11.02 5.68 4.35
C TRP A 133 11.54 5.76 2.91
N ALA A 134 12.02 6.90 2.47
CA ALA A 134 12.65 7.06 1.15
C ALA A 134 13.85 6.13 0.96
N LEU A 135 14.73 6.04 1.98
CA LEU A 135 15.87 5.13 1.95
C LEU A 135 15.43 3.66 1.95
N VAL A 136 14.47 3.29 2.80
CA VAL A 136 13.92 1.92 2.86
C VAL A 136 13.35 1.52 1.50
N VAL A 137 12.56 2.36 0.86
CA VAL A 137 12.00 2.07 -0.46
C VAL A 137 13.08 1.94 -1.53
N ALA A 138 14.10 2.82 -1.51
CA ALA A 138 15.16 2.83 -2.51
C ALA A 138 16.00 1.55 -2.52
N ILE A 139 16.27 0.98 -1.33
CA ILE A 139 17.15 -0.20 -1.18
C ILE A 139 16.40 -1.51 -0.95
N SER A 140 15.08 -1.47 -0.87
CA SER A 140 14.30 -2.64 -0.50
C SER A 140 14.30 -3.74 -1.58
N PRO A 141 14.28 -5.02 -1.19
CA PRO A 141 14.31 -6.15 -2.12
C PRO A 141 13.16 -6.13 -3.13
N TRP A 142 11.99 -5.63 -2.77
CA TRP A 142 10.84 -5.58 -3.69
C TRP A 142 11.02 -4.57 -4.83
N GLN A 143 11.72 -3.47 -4.60
CA GLN A 143 12.06 -2.52 -5.66
C GLN A 143 13.25 -3.01 -6.47
N THR A 144 14.29 -3.48 -5.80
CA THR A 144 15.50 -4.00 -6.45
C THR A 144 15.17 -5.16 -7.40
N SER A 145 14.30 -6.09 -6.99
CA SER A 145 13.89 -7.19 -7.87
C SER A 145 13.20 -6.71 -9.16
N ARG A 146 12.45 -5.62 -9.10
CA ARG A 146 11.80 -5.02 -10.28
C ARG A 146 12.81 -4.33 -11.19
N TYR A 147 13.81 -3.66 -10.62
CA TYR A 147 14.90 -3.04 -11.40
C TYR A 147 15.74 -4.08 -12.14
N LEU A 148 16.00 -5.24 -11.51
CA LEU A 148 16.72 -6.33 -12.14
C LEU A 148 15.97 -6.99 -13.31
N MET A 149 14.65 -6.83 -13.38
CA MET A 149 13.82 -7.30 -14.50
C MET A 149 13.72 -6.29 -15.64
N ALA A 150 14.26 -5.08 -15.48
CA ALA A 150 14.21 -4.05 -16.51
C ALA A 150 15.20 -4.34 -17.63
N LYS A 151 14.84 -3.95 -18.86
CA LYS A 151 15.66 -4.19 -20.06
C LYS A 151 16.98 -3.42 -20.05
N ASP A 152 16.96 -2.19 -19.53
CA ASP A 152 18.11 -1.28 -19.50
C ASP A 152 17.93 -0.20 -18.42
N GLU A 153 18.99 0.57 -18.16
CA GLU A 153 19.01 1.64 -17.17
C GLU A 153 18.04 2.78 -17.50
N HIS A 154 17.81 3.07 -18.77
CA HIS A 154 16.87 4.12 -19.18
C HIS A 154 15.44 3.75 -18.81
N VAL A 155 15.07 2.48 -18.94
CA VAL A 155 13.76 1.98 -18.50
C VAL A 155 13.62 2.14 -17.00
N VAL A 156 14.65 1.82 -16.22
CA VAL A 156 14.63 1.99 -14.76
C VAL A 156 14.43 3.45 -14.38
N LEU A 157 15.23 4.36 -14.94
CA LEU A 157 15.15 5.79 -14.62
C LEU A 157 13.78 6.38 -14.99
N ARG A 158 13.27 6.09 -16.20
CA ARG A 158 11.96 6.61 -16.63
C ARG A 158 10.82 6.03 -15.82
N SER A 159 10.84 4.73 -15.55
CA SER A 159 9.79 4.09 -14.74
C SER A 159 9.79 4.61 -13.31
N SER A 160 10.96 4.85 -12.71
CA SER A 160 11.08 5.41 -11.36
C SER A 160 10.44 6.78 -11.25
N VAL A 161 10.67 7.68 -12.24
CA VAL A 161 10.07 9.02 -12.25
C VAL A 161 8.54 8.92 -12.38
N TRP A 162 8.04 8.17 -13.36
CA TRP A 162 6.60 8.06 -13.59
C TRP A 162 5.87 7.36 -12.44
N SER A 163 6.45 6.29 -11.89
CA SER A 163 5.85 5.61 -10.75
C SER A 163 5.84 6.49 -9.50
N SER A 164 6.91 7.23 -9.23
CA SER A 164 6.96 8.16 -8.09
C SER A 164 5.92 9.26 -8.21
N MET A 165 5.76 9.86 -9.40
CA MET A 165 4.72 10.86 -9.65
C MET A 165 3.32 10.27 -9.47
N GLY A 166 3.08 9.08 -10.01
CA GLY A 166 1.79 8.40 -9.87
C GLY A 166 1.45 8.08 -8.43
N VAL A 167 2.40 7.53 -7.67
CA VAL A 167 2.22 7.24 -6.23
C VAL A 167 1.97 8.53 -5.45
N MET A 168 2.71 9.60 -5.73
CA MET A 168 2.49 10.90 -5.08
C MET A 168 1.07 11.42 -5.33
N VAL A 169 0.59 11.37 -6.56
CA VAL A 169 -0.77 11.82 -6.92
C VAL A 169 -1.83 11.00 -6.19
N VAL A 170 -1.71 9.67 -6.20
CA VAL A 170 -2.65 8.78 -5.48
C VAL A 170 -2.64 9.06 -3.99
N THR A 171 -1.46 9.17 -3.40
CA THR A 171 -1.30 9.40 -1.96
C THR A 171 -1.95 10.71 -1.54
N ILE A 172 -1.63 11.80 -2.24
CA ILE A 172 -2.26 13.11 -1.97
C ILE A 172 -3.78 13.02 -2.13
N ALA A 173 -4.27 12.43 -3.22
CA ALA A 173 -5.70 12.30 -3.48
C ALA A 173 -6.43 11.54 -2.36
N LEU A 174 -5.89 10.41 -1.91
CA LEU A 174 -6.51 9.58 -0.88
C LEU A 174 -6.45 10.22 0.51
N TYR A 175 -5.29 10.71 0.94
CA TYR A 175 -5.15 11.33 2.26
C TYR A 175 -5.99 12.60 2.37
N PHE A 176 -5.99 13.41 1.31
CA PHE A 176 -6.80 14.61 1.25
C PHE A 176 -8.30 14.28 1.30
N SER A 177 -8.74 13.30 0.51
CA SER A 177 -10.13 12.83 0.53
C SER A 177 -10.53 12.27 1.89
N ALA A 178 -9.66 11.51 2.55
CA ALA A 178 -9.91 10.98 3.88
C ALA A 178 -10.12 12.07 4.93
N ALA A 179 -9.42 13.21 4.80
CA ALA A 179 -9.66 14.36 5.66
C ALA A 179 -11.10 14.92 5.50
N PHE A 180 -11.61 15.00 4.27
CA PHE A 180 -13.00 15.41 4.04
C PHE A 180 -14.04 14.41 4.57
N VAL A 181 -13.72 13.11 4.54
CA VAL A 181 -14.57 12.08 5.14
C VAL A 181 -14.75 12.30 6.64
N ARG A 182 -13.74 12.86 7.32
CA ARG A 182 -13.83 13.25 8.74
C ARG A 182 -14.91 14.29 9.02
N ASN A 183 -15.17 15.22 8.11
CA ASN A 183 -16.27 16.17 8.26
C ASN A 183 -17.65 15.49 8.23
N ILE A 184 -17.74 14.34 7.56
CA ILE A 184 -19.00 13.60 7.42
C ILE A 184 -19.21 12.69 8.63
N ASN A 185 -18.16 11.99 9.04
CA ASN A 185 -18.19 11.09 10.20
C ASN A 185 -16.86 11.13 10.95
N GLY A 186 -16.81 11.95 12.01
CA GLY A 186 -15.62 12.16 12.83
C GLY A 186 -15.23 10.99 13.73
N SER A 187 -16.12 10.01 13.95
CA SER A 187 -15.88 8.89 14.86
C SER A 187 -15.20 7.69 14.22
N LEU A 188 -15.03 7.68 12.87
CA LEU A 188 -14.47 6.54 12.16
C LEU A 188 -12.98 6.33 12.45
N PRO A 189 -12.52 5.08 12.63
CA PRO A 189 -11.11 4.76 12.58
C PRO A 189 -10.52 5.15 11.23
N GLY A 190 -9.29 5.68 11.22
CA GLY A 190 -8.64 6.11 9.96
C GLY A 190 -8.49 4.98 8.93
N SER A 191 -8.30 3.75 9.39
CA SER A 191 -8.21 2.54 8.54
C SER A 191 -9.51 2.21 7.80
N GLU A 192 -10.66 2.63 8.30
CA GLU A 192 -11.97 2.32 7.74
C GLU A 192 -12.57 3.49 6.95
N ALA A 193 -11.99 4.69 7.06
CA ALA A 193 -12.56 5.91 6.50
C ALA A 193 -12.85 5.81 5.00
N MET A 194 -11.93 5.32 4.19
CA MET A 194 -12.11 5.19 2.75
C MET A 194 -13.05 4.05 2.36
N ILE A 195 -13.08 2.96 3.13
CA ILE A 195 -14.01 1.84 2.93
C ILE A 195 -15.45 2.31 3.22
N TRP A 196 -15.61 3.01 4.34
CA TRP A 196 -16.90 3.58 4.72
C TRP A 196 -17.39 4.61 3.69
N ALA A 197 -16.51 5.49 3.25
CA ALA A 197 -16.84 6.48 2.23
C ALA A 197 -17.25 5.84 0.90
N ALA A 198 -16.58 4.77 0.50
CA ALA A 198 -16.92 4.02 -0.71
C ALA A 198 -18.31 3.40 -0.67
N THR A 199 -18.76 2.97 0.51
CA THR A 199 -20.04 2.28 0.69
C THR A 199 -21.22 3.20 1.03
N HIS A 200 -20.96 4.37 1.65
CA HIS A 200 -22.01 5.24 2.18
C HIS A 200 -22.09 6.62 1.51
N VAL A 201 -21.00 7.10 0.92
CA VAL A 201 -20.91 8.48 0.41
C VAL A 201 -20.83 8.52 -1.11
N LEU A 202 -20.06 7.63 -1.71
CA LEU A 202 -19.83 7.63 -3.15
C LEU A 202 -21.02 7.00 -3.91
N PRO A 203 -21.27 7.44 -5.15
CA PRO A 203 -22.16 6.72 -6.05
C PRO A 203 -21.72 5.25 -6.15
N PRO A 204 -22.68 4.28 -6.25
CA PRO A 204 -22.36 2.85 -6.15
C PRO A 204 -21.24 2.38 -7.08
N VAL A 205 -21.23 2.86 -8.33
CA VAL A 205 -20.20 2.48 -9.31
C VAL A 205 -18.83 3.00 -8.91
N ILE A 206 -18.73 4.24 -8.45
CA ILE A 206 -17.45 4.86 -8.06
C ILE A 206 -16.96 4.23 -6.76
N GLY A 207 -17.86 4.00 -5.80
CA GLY A 207 -17.53 3.31 -4.56
C GLY A 207 -17.00 1.90 -4.83
N MET A 208 -17.66 1.16 -5.71
CA MET A 208 -17.22 -0.19 -6.12
C MET A 208 -15.83 -0.15 -6.80
N LEU A 209 -15.59 0.80 -7.70
CA LEU A 209 -14.28 0.96 -8.35
C LEU A 209 -13.18 1.30 -7.33
N LEU A 210 -13.47 2.13 -6.33
CA LEU A 210 -12.52 2.45 -5.27
C LEU A 210 -12.19 1.23 -4.41
N LEU A 211 -13.19 0.42 -4.05
CA LEU A 211 -13.00 -0.82 -3.28
C LEU A 211 -12.20 -1.86 -4.08
N ILE A 212 -12.46 -2.00 -5.37
CA ILE A 212 -11.67 -2.84 -6.28
C ILE A 212 -10.23 -2.33 -6.33
N GLY A 213 -10.02 -1.01 -6.44
CA GLY A 213 -8.69 -0.40 -6.45
C GLY A 213 -7.91 -0.67 -5.16
N ILE A 214 -8.54 -0.52 -3.99
CA ILE A 214 -7.92 -0.82 -2.68
C ILE A 214 -7.56 -2.32 -2.60
N SER A 215 -8.47 -3.20 -3.03
CA SER A 215 -8.21 -4.65 -3.08
C SER A 215 -7.06 -4.98 -4.01
N ALA A 216 -7.01 -4.37 -5.18
CA ALA A 216 -5.97 -4.54 -6.18
C ALA A 216 -4.59 -4.13 -5.64
N ALA A 217 -4.51 -3.01 -4.91
CA ALA A 217 -3.27 -2.57 -4.26
C ALA A 217 -2.79 -3.58 -3.21
N GLY A 218 -3.71 -4.18 -2.45
CA GLY A 218 -3.41 -5.24 -1.50
C GLY A 218 -2.88 -6.51 -2.18
N ILE A 219 -3.52 -6.95 -3.26
CA ILE A 219 -3.11 -8.13 -4.05
C ILE A 219 -1.70 -7.93 -4.64
N SER A 220 -1.45 -6.78 -5.25
CA SER A 220 -0.16 -6.41 -5.81
C SER A 220 0.97 -6.49 -4.78
N SER A 221 0.74 -5.91 -3.61
CA SER A 221 1.72 -5.96 -2.52
C SER A 221 1.95 -7.39 -2.03
N ALA A 222 0.88 -8.14 -1.76
CA ALA A 222 0.98 -9.50 -1.24
C ALA A 222 1.66 -10.46 -2.21
N SER A 223 1.35 -10.40 -3.51
CA SER A 223 1.97 -11.26 -4.54
C SER A 223 3.46 -10.99 -4.69
N THR A 224 3.87 -9.73 -4.59
CA THR A 224 5.29 -9.36 -4.61
C THR A 224 6.05 -9.97 -3.43
N PHE A 225 5.53 -9.82 -2.21
CA PHE A 225 6.18 -10.38 -1.02
C PHE A 225 6.14 -11.91 -0.98
N LEU A 226 5.05 -12.53 -1.43
CA LEU A 226 4.97 -13.98 -1.55
C LEU A 226 6.03 -14.53 -2.51
N SER A 227 6.21 -13.89 -3.66
CA SER A 227 7.25 -14.27 -4.63
C SER A 227 8.65 -14.14 -4.03
N LEU A 228 8.94 -13.04 -3.33
CA LEU A 228 10.23 -12.83 -2.68
C LEU A 228 10.52 -13.86 -1.57
N ILE A 229 9.51 -14.22 -0.78
CA ILE A 229 9.64 -15.28 0.24
C ILE A 229 9.90 -16.62 -0.46
N GLY A 230 9.16 -16.93 -1.52
CA GLY A 230 9.35 -18.15 -2.30
C GLY A 230 10.77 -18.27 -2.85
N PHE A 231 11.31 -17.21 -3.44
CA PHE A 231 12.70 -17.19 -3.92
C PHE A 231 13.71 -17.36 -2.80
N SER A 232 13.52 -16.71 -1.64
CA SER A 232 14.40 -16.90 -0.50
C SER A 232 14.38 -18.34 0.01
N VAL A 233 13.23 -18.99 0.08
CA VAL A 233 13.11 -20.37 0.50
C VAL A 233 13.84 -21.31 -0.47
N VAL A 234 13.62 -21.13 -1.78
CA VAL A 234 14.22 -22.00 -2.80
C VAL A 234 15.72 -21.81 -2.89
N ASN A 235 16.21 -20.57 -2.89
CA ASN A 235 17.62 -20.29 -3.13
C ASN A 235 18.49 -20.33 -1.86
N ASP A 236 17.92 -20.01 -0.69
CA ASP A 236 18.70 -19.86 0.53
C ASP A 236 18.54 -21.04 1.52
N ILE A 237 17.39 -21.76 1.47
CA ILE A 237 17.05 -22.79 2.45
C ILE A 237 17.11 -24.19 1.84
N LEU A 238 16.58 -24.38 0.63
CA LEU A 238 16.63 -25.69 -0.02
C LEU A 238 18.04 -25.93 -0.59
N PRO A 239 18.68 -27.09 -0.23
CA PRO A 239 19.98 -27.43 -0.81
C PRO A 239 19.82 -27.59 -2.33
N GLU A 240 20.60 -26.85 -3.11
CA GLU A 240 20.70 -27.07 -4.55
C GLU A 240 21.10 -28.53 -4.78
N ALA A 241 20.36 -29.24 -5.60
CA ALA A 241 20.82 -30.47 -6.17
C ALA A 241 22.07 -30.16 -7.02
N GLU A 242 23.22 -30.55 -6.54
CA GLU A 242 24.56 -30.25 -7.11
C GLU A 242 24.72 -30.68 -8.58
N SER A 243 23.72 -31.37 -9.12
CA SER A 243 23.71 -31.90 -10.50
C SER A 243 23.37 -30.84 -11.56
N ASP A 244 22.63 -29.79 -11.26
CA ASP A 244 22.17 -28.82 -12.27
C ASP A 244 23.14 -27.67 -12.51
N ARG A 245 24.05 -27.39 -11.58
CA ARG A 245 25.09 -26.34 -11.75
C ARG A 245 26.13 -26.67 -12.81
N LYS A 246 26.33 -27.96 -13.14
CA LYS A 246 27.32 -28.39 -14.12
C LYS A 246 26.82 -28.39 -15.57
N SER A 247 25.55 -28.15 -15.79
CA SER A 247 24.94 -28.19 -17.13
C SER A 247 24.56 -26.82 -17.70
N SER A 248 24.72 -25.72 -16.95
CA SER A 248 24.50 -24.38 -17.50
C SER A 248 25.79 -23.85 -18.11
N PRO A 249 25.85 -23.61 -19.44
CA PRO A 249 26.98 -22.90 -20.03
C PRO A 249 27.05 -21.50 -19.46
N ALA A 250 28.24 -21.09 -19.03
CA ALA A 250 28.50 -19.72 -18.56
C ALA A 250 28.14 -18.71 -19.66
N PRO A 251 27.61 -17.55 -19.29
CA PRO A 251 27.23 -16.49 -20.23
C PRO A 251 28.42 -15.89 -20.96
#